data_edb98927f7d7649752650e942e2ff815
#
_entry.id   edb98927f7d7649752650e942e2ff815
#
_cell.length_a   1.000
_cell.length_b   1.000
_cell.length_c   1.000
_cell.angle_alpha   90.00
_cell.angle_beta   90.00
_cell.angle_gamma   90.00
#
_symmetry.space_group_name_H-M   'P 1'
#
loop_
_entity.id
_entity.type
_entity.pdbx_description
1 polymer ?
#
loop_
_entity_poly.entity_id
_entity_poly.type
_entity_poly.pdbx_seq_one_letter_code
_entity_poly.pdbx_strand_id
1 'polypeptide(L)'
;NEWIVIKPQILENDKSRFQNQVKLISNFDLKKINSLFSNLYSLTIIDLINLKKNYKSLNYSVTDLNSHLYKIFTYPIYLSLITIFSAIIMLNIGYGKNTFFTITYGIFLSVIIYYINYFFNILGTNEKIPLFLSIILPLIILSIINFTSIIKLNEK
;
A
#
# COMPACT_ATOMS: atom_id res chain seq x y z
N ASN A 1 -28.31 -13.39 -8.10
CA ASN A 1 -28.83 -12.34 -8.99
C ASN A 1 -29.06 -12.92 -10.37
N GLU A 2 -30.24 -12.63 -10.97
CA GLU A 2 -30.58 -12.99 -12.35
C GLU A 2 -30.22 -11.83 -13.27
N TRP A 3 -29.44 -12.10 -14.29
CA TRP A 3 -29.12 -11.15 -15.34
C TRP A 3 -29.91 -11.51 -16.60
N ILE A 4 -30.58 -10.54 -17.18
CA ILE A 4 -31.29 -10.71 -18.46
C ILE A 4 -30.39 -10.06 -19.52
N VAL A 5 -29.77 -10.91 -20.35
CA VAL A 5 -28.95 -10.43 -21.50
C VAL A 5 -29.86 -10.37 -22.71
N ILE A 6 -29.99 -9.16 -23.28
CA ILE A 6 -30.86 -8.90 -24.46
C ILE A 6 -29.98 -9.06 -25.71
N LYS A 7 -30.48 -9.86 -26.66
CA LYS A 7 -29.82 -10.17 -27.94
C LYS A 7 -28.38 -10.70 -27.79
N PRO A 8 -28.13 -11.70 -26.93
CA PRO A 8 -26.79 -12.27 -26.83
C PRO A 8 -26.43 -13.05 -28.07
N GLN A 9 -25.16 -12.98 -28.45
CA GLN A 9 -24.53 -13.87 -29.40
C GLN A 9 -23.90 -15.03 -28.62
N ILE A 10 -24.45 -16.22 -28.76
CA ILE A 10 -23.93 -17.42 -28.11
C ILE A 10 -22.98 -18.10 -29.08
N LEU A 11 -21.74 -18.29 -28.65
CA LEU A 11 -20.72 -19.06 -29.39
C LEU A 11 -20.68 -20.48 -28.81
N GLU A 12 -21.09 -21.46 -29.58
CA GLU A 12 -21.05 -22.85 -29.22
C GLU A 12 -20.42 -23.65 -30.40
N ASN A 13 -19.26 -24.26 -30.18
CA ASN A 13 -18.51 -25.03 -31.19
C ASN A 13 -18.33 -24.29 -32.53
N ASP A 14 -17.79 -23.07 -32.49
CA ASP A 14 -17.56 -22.16 -33.61
C ASP A 14 -18.80 -21.75 -34.43
N LYS A 15 -20.00 -22.03 -33.92
CA LYS A 15 -21.26 -21.56 -34.50
C LYS A 15 -21.86 -20.48 -33.63
N SER A 16 -22.13 -19.33 -34.22
CA SER A 16 -22.83 -18.23 -33.50
C SER A 16 -24.34 -18.37 -33.67
N ARG A 17 -25.06 -18.35 -32.55
CA ARG A 17 -26.53 -18.28 -32.52
C ARG A 17 -26.96 -17.00 -31.82
N PHE A 18 -27.97 -16.31 -32.39
CA PHE A 18 -28.58 -15.17 -31.78
C PHE A 18 -29.87 -15.62 -31.05
N GLN A 19 -29.98 -15.29 -29.78
CA GLN A 19 -31.22 -15.46 -29.01
C GLN A 19 -31.77 -14.11 -28.57
N ASN A 20 -33.09 -13.99 -28.45
CA ASN A 20 -33.72 -12.74 -28.06
C ASN A 20 -33.43 -12.36 -26.61
N GLN A 21 -33.38 -13.33 -25.72
CA GLN A 21 -33.05 -13.12 -24.29
C GLN A 21 -32.45 -14.41 -23.72
N VAL A 22 -31.43 -14.25 -22.86
CA VAL A 22 -30.87 -15.36 -22.06
C VAL A 22 -30.82 -14.91 -20.60
N LYS A 23 -31.35 -15.74 -19.71
CA LYS A 23 -31.24 -15.57 -18.27
C LYS A 23 -29.94 -16.23 -17.78
N LEU A 24 -29.06 -15.42 -17.21
CA LEU A 24 -27.83 -15.91 -16.59
C LEU A 24 -27.98 -15.78 -15.08
N ILE A 25 -27.81 -16.89 -14.37
CA ILE A 25 -27.71 -16.88 -12.91
C ILE A 25 -26.26 -16.63 -12.56
N SER A 26 -25.98 -15.48 -11.96
CA SER A 26 -24.62 -15.11 -11.61
C SER A 26 -24.54 -14.64 -10.16
N ASN A 27 -23.42 -14.94 -9.50
CA ASN A 27 -23.10 -14.41 -8.17
C ASN A 27 -22.63 -12.94 -8.21
N PHE A 28 -22.57 -12.32 -9.39
CA PHE A 28 -22.22 -10.91 -9.56
C PHE A 28 -23.38 -10.02 -9.13
N ASP A 29 -23.08 -9.08 -8.26
CA ASP A 29 -23.98 -8.01 -7.85
C ASP A 29 -23.45 -6.67 -8.32
N LEU A 30 -24.31 -5.78 -8.83
CA LEU A 30 -23.93 -4.42 -9.23
C LEU A 30 -23.22 -3.65 -8.11
N LYS A 31 -23.68 -3.83 -6.85
CA LYS A 31 -23.00 -3.23 -5.69
C LYS A 31 -21.58 -3.74 -5.52
N LYS A 32 -21.35 -5.03 -5.73
CA LYS A 32 -20.00 -5.63 -5.68
C LYS A 32 -19.11 -5.12 -6.82
N ILE A 33 -19.66 -5.01 -8.02
CA ILE A 33 -18.93 -4.49 -9.18
C ILE A 33 -18.55 -3.02 -8.96
N ASN A 34 -19.51 -2.18 -8.53
CA ASN A 34 -19.25 -0.76 -8.26
C ASN A 34 -18.22 -0.57 -7.14
N SER A 35 -18.16 -1.47 -6.16
CA SER A 35 -17.14 -1.41 -5.10
C SER A 35 -15.73 -1.66 -5.61
N LEU A 36 -15.54 -2.37 -6.75
CA LEU A 36 -14.23 -2.59 -7.36
C LEU A 36 -13.60 -1.30 -7.92
N PHE A 37 -14.43 -0.33 -8.29
CA PHE A 37 -13.99 0.96 -8.84
C PHE A 37 -13.89 2.07 -7.78
N SER A 38 -14.12 1.75 -6.51
CA SER A 38 -13.98 2.72 -5.44
C SER A 38 -12.51 3.05 -5.17
N ASN A 39 -12.24 4.33 -4.87
CA ASN A 39 -10.90 4.75 -4.50
C ASN A 39 -10.51 4.18 -3.12
N LEU A 40 -9.47 3.34 -3.07
CA LEU A 40 -8.99 2.67 -1.86
C LEU A 40 -8.64 3.66 -0.73
N TYR A 41 -8.16 4.85 -1.09
CA TYR A 41 -7.72 5.88 -0.13
C TYR A 41 -8.88 6.63 0.56
N SER A 42 -10.09 6.54 0.01
CA SER A 42 -11.28 7.19 0.59
C SER A 42 -12.10 6.25 1.47
N LEU A 43 -11.73 4.96 1.54
CA LEU A 43 -12.48 3.94 2.26
C LEU A 43 -12.04 3.84 3.72
N THR A 44 -13.01 3.57 4.60
CA THR A 44 -12.70 3.22 5.99
C THR A 44 -12.07 1.83 6.09
N ILE A 45 -11.39 1.53 7.21
CA ILE A 45 -10.79 0.20 7.45
C ILE A 45 -11.83 -0.92 7.33
N ILE A 46 -13.05 -0.68 7.81
CA ILE A 46 -14.16 -1.65 7.74
C ILE A 46 -14.56 -1.89 6.29
N ASP A 47 -14.67 -0.82 5.50
CA ASP A 47 -15.00 -0.91 4.08
C ASP A 47 -13.93 -1.64 3.28
N LEU A 48 -12.64 -1.40 3.60
CA LEU A 48 -11.51 -2.11 3.00
C LEU A 48 -11.54 -3.62 3.28
N ILE A 49 -11.90 -4.03 4.52
CA ILE A 49 -12.06 -5.44 4.87
C ILE A 49 -13.22 -6.08 4.10
N ASN A 50 -14.35 -5.37 3.98
CA ASN A 50 -15.50 -5.83 3.20
C ASN A 50 -15.17 -5.90 1.70
N LEU A 51 -14.46 -4.89 1.19
CA LEU A 51 -13.99 -4.87 -0.19
C LEU A 51 -13.05 -6.05 -0.47
N LYS A 52 -12.15 -6.38 0.45
CA LYS A 52 -11.25 -7.56 0.35
C LYS A 52 -12.04 -8.86 0.22
N LYS A 53 -13.14 -9.03 0.97
CA LYS A 53 -14.03 -10.20 0.84
C LYS A 53 -14.67 -10.25 -0.55
N ASN A 54 -15.11 -9.10 -1.06
CA ASN A 54 -15.72 -9.00 -2.40
C ASN A 54 -14.70 -9.34 -3.50
N TYR A 55 -13.47 -8.80 -3.44
CA TYR A 55 -12.39 -9.11 -4.38
C TYR A 55 -12.10 -10.61 -4.40
N LYS A 56 -11.96 -11.23 -3.21
CA LYS A 56 -11.70 -12.67 -3.10
C LYS A 56 -12.85 -13.51 -3.69
N SER A 57 -14.12 -13.11 -3.49
CA SER A 57 -15.28 -13.84 -4.04
C SER A 57 -15.39 -13.74 -5.56
N LEU A 58 -14.72 -12.75 -6.17
CA LEU A 58 -14.70 -12.50 -7.61
C LEU A 58 -13.39 -12.96 -8.28
N ASN A 59 -12.49 -13.65 -7.53
CA ASN A 59 -11.16 -14.05 -7.99
C ASN A 59 -10.26 -12.89 -8.47
N TYR A 60 -10.50 -11.66 -7.96
CA TYR A 60 -9.61 -10.53 -8.21
C TYR A 60 -8.40 -10.55 -7.27
N SER A 61 -7.28 -9.99 -7.74
CA SER A 61 -6.08 -9.82 -6.92
C SER A 61 -6.38 -8.92 -5.72
N VAL A 62 -6.01 -9.38 -4.53
CA VAL A 62 -6.14 -8.64 -3.26
C VAL A 62 -4.82 -8.01 -2.82
N THR A 63 -3.79 -8.06 -3.67
CA THR A 63 -2.42 -7.61 -3.35
C THR A 63 -2.39 -6.13 -2.99
N ASP A 64 -3.01 -5.27 -3.82
CA ASP A 64 -3.05 -3.82 -3.56
C ASP A 64 -3.84 -3.47 -2.31
N LEU A 65 -4.96 -4.16 -2.07
CA LEU A 65 -5.77 -4.01 -0.86
C LEU A 65 -4.99 -4.40 0.39
N ASN A 66 -4.28 -5.53 0.35
CA ASN A 66 -3.44 -5.97 1.45
C ASN A 66 -2.30 -4.98 1.70
N SER A 67 -1.66 -4.49 0.63
CA SER A 67 -0.62 -3.46 0.71
C SER A 67 -1.13 -2.21 1.44
N HIS A 68 -2.32 -1.74 1.05
CA HIS A 68 -2.92 -0.57 1.66
C HIS A 68 -3.27 -0.79 3.14
N LEU A 69 -3.86 -1.93 3.49
CA LEU A 69 -4.16 -2.28 4.88
C LEU A 69 -2.89 -2.36 5.74
N TYR A 70 -1.85 -3.04 5.28
CA TYR A 70 -0.58 -3.11 6.01
C TYR A 70 0.04 -1.73 6.22
N LYS A 71 -0.03 -0.85 5.22
CA LYS A 71 0.46 0.53 5.35
C LYS A 71 -0.28 1.31 6.42
N ILE A 72 -1.62 1.20 6.49
CA ILE A 72 -2.39 1.88 7.53
C ILE A 72 -1.93 1.46 8.93
N PHE A 73 -1.70 0.17 9.16
CA PHE A 73 -1.24 -0.33 10.46
C PHE A 73 0.22 0.02 10.78
N THR A 74 1.09 0.06 9.78
CA THR A 74 2.52 0.37 9.98
C THR A 74 2.83 1.86 9.97
N TYR A 75 1.92 2.69 9.47
CA TYR A 75 2.11 4.13 9.36
C TYR A 75 2.42 4.85 10.69
N PRO A 76 1.74 4.56 11.83
CA PRO A 76 2.08 5.16 13.12
C PRO A 76 3.51 4.82 13.58
N ILE A 77 3.97 3.58 13.33
CA ILE A 77 5.33 3.13 13.64
C ILE A 77 6.34 3.90 12.79
N TYR A 78 6.06 4.02 11.50
CA TYR A 78 6.88 4.79 10.57
C TYR A 78 7.02 6.26 10.99
N LEU A 79 5.93 6.91 11.35
CA LEU A 79 5.94 8.29 11.86
C LEU A 79 6.78 8.42 13.14
N SER A 80 6.64 7.49 14.08
CA SER A 80 7.44 7.48 15.30
C SER A 80 8.94 7.37 15.01
N LEU A 81 9.32 6.48 14.10
CA LEU A 81 10.73 6.30 13.71
C LEU A 81 11.31 7.53 13.00
N ILE A 82 10.54 8.17 12.11
CA ILE A 82 10.97 9.42 11.45
C ILE A 82 11.10 10.56 12.45
N THR A 83 10.20 10.65 13.43
CA THR A 83 10.27 11.68 14.47
C THR A 83 11.53 11.52 15.31
N ILE A 84 11.87 10.29 15.73
CA ILE A 84 13.10 9.98 16.45
C ILE A 84 14.32 10.34 15.59
N PHE A 85 14.32 9.95 14.32
CA PHE A 85 15.39 10.26 13.38
C PHE A 85 15.63 11.77 13.25
N SER A 86 14.56 12.53 13.09
CA SER A 86 14.62 14.00 13.01
C SER A 86 15.16 14.62 14.30
N ALA A 87 14.74 14.12 15.46
CA ALA A 87 15.26 14.56 16.75
C ALA A 87 16.75 14.30 16.90
N ILE A 88 17.23 13.14 16.47
CA ILE A 88 18.66 12.77 16.49
C ILE A 88 19.48 13.74 15.62
N ILE A 89 19.00 14.05 14.41
CA ILE A 89 19.68 15.01 13.53
C ILE A 89 19.78 16.37 14.24
N MET A 90 18.70 16.81 14.87
CA MET A 90 18.63 18.11 15.52
C MET A 90 19.54 18.17 16.77
N LEU A 91 19.59 17.11 17.56
CA LEU A 91 20.48 17.02 18.75
C LEU A 91 21.97 16.94 18.37
N ASN A 92 22.28 16.46 17.18
CA ASN A 92 23.66 16.38 16.68
C ASN A 92 24.20 17.72 16.16
N ILE A 93 23.37 18.78 16.15
CA ILE A 93 23.77 20.14 15.87
C ILE A 93 24.50 20.68 17.11
N GLY A 94 25.85 20.58 17.12
CA GLY A 94 26.63 21.22 18.16
C GLY A 94 26.52 22.76 18.06
N TYR A 95 26.57 23.45 19.21
CA TYR A 95 26.67 24.90 19.29
C TYR A 95 27.78 25.42 18.36
N GLY A 96 27.42 26.33 17.43
CA GLY A 96 28.36 26.92 16.48
C GLY A 96 28.44 26.28 15.09
N LYS A 97 27.71 25.20 14.81
CA LYS A 97 27.58 24.66 13.46
C LYS A 97 26.52 25.39 12.65
N ASN A 98 26.75 25.52 11.35
CA ASN A 98 25.88 26.25 10.44
C ASN A 98 24.52 25.54 10.32
N THR A 99 23.48 26.05 10.99
CA THR A 99 22.14 25.47 11.06
C THR A 99 21.55 25.19 9.68
N PHE A 100 21.87 26.04 8.70
CA PHE A 100 21.42 25.87 7.32
C PHE A 100 21.89 24.54 6.72
N PHE A 101 23.16 24.19 6.85
CA PHE A 101 23.69 22.91 6.34
C PHE A 101 23.04 21.70 6.99
N THR A 102 22.73 21.78 8.29
CA THR A 102 22.09 20.66 8.99
C THR A 102 20.65 20.46 8.56
N ILE A 103 19.90 21.54 8.36
CA ILE A 103 18.53 21.48 7.83
C ILE A 103 18.55 20.88 6.42
N THR A 104 19.44 21.37 5.55
CA THR A 104 19.60 20.86 4.17
C THR A 104 19.94 19.36 4.17
N TYR A 105 20.84 18.93 5.04
CA TYR A 105 21.22 17.53 5.21
C TYR A 105 20.03 16.68 5.68
N GLY A 106 19.25 17.17 6.65
CA GLY A 106 18.04 16.49 7.13
C GLY A 106 17.00 16.30 6.03
N ILE A 107 16.76 17.35 5.21
CA ILE A 107 15.85 17.27 4.06
C ILE A 107 16.35 16.22 3.06
N PHE A 108 17.64 16.24 2.71
CA PHE A 108 18.22 15.28 1.78
C PHE A 108 18.06 13.83 2.28
N LEU A 109 18.35 13.58 3.56
CA LEU A 109 18.17 12.25 4.14
C LEU A 109 16.71 11.81 4.17
N SER A 110 15.76 12.71 4.45
CA SER A 110 14.32 12.37 4.44
C SER A 110 13.84 11.96 3.06
N VAL A 111 14.37 12.58 2.00
CA VAL A 111 14.09 12.21 0.62
C VAL A 111 14.63 10.79 0.32
N ILE A 112 15.85 10.48 0.76
CA ILE A 112 16.42 9.13 0.59
C ILE A 112 15.54 8.07 1.29
N ILE A 113 15.15 8.32 2.54
CA ILE A 113 14.28 7.40 3.31
C ILE A 113 12.94 7.19 2.59
N TYR A 114 12.36 8.27 2.04
CA TYR A 114 11.13 8.19 1.26
C TYR A 114 11.29 7.30 0.03
N TYR A 115 12.38 7.47 -0.74
CA TYR A 115 12.63 6.65 -1.93
C TYR A 115 12.91 5.18 -1.59
N ILE A 116 13.61 4.89 -0.49
CA ILE A 116 13.80 3.53 0.00
C ILE A 116 12.45 2.88 0.30
N ASN A 117 11.58 3.57 1.04
CA ASN A 117 10.24 3.05 1.36
C ASN A 117 9.41 2.84 0.09
N TYR A 118 9.44 3.77 -0.85
CA TYR A 118 8.75 3.67 -2.13
C TYR A 118 9.24 2.48 -2.97
N PHE A 119 10.55 2.28 -3.04
CA PHE A 119 11.18 1.19 -3.78
C PHE A 119 10.74 -0.19 -3.25
N PHE A 120 10.82 -0.39 -1.93
CA PHE A 120 10.37 -1.65 -1.32
C PHE A 120 8.86 -1.88 -1.55
N ASN A 121 8.07 -0.82 -1.50
CA ASN A 121 6.63 -0.93 -1.75
C ASN A 121 6.34 -1.41 -3.19
N ILE A 122 7.03 -0.89 -4.20
CA ILE A 122 6.90 -1.34 -5.60
C ILE A 122 7.28 -2.81 -5.73
N LEU A 123 8.36 -3.25 -5.07
CA LEU A 123 8.76 -4.65 -5.11
C LEU A 123 7.71 -5.57 -4.50
N GLY A 124 7.02 -5.13 -3.45
CA GLY A 124 5.96 -5.90 -2.80
C GLY A 124 4.68 -5.95 -3.64
N THR A 125 4.24 -4.82 -4.21
CA THR A 125 3.03 -4.77 -5.07
C THR A 125 3.22 -5.55 -6.36
N ASN A 126 4.44 -5.58 -6.91
CA ASN A 126 4.79 -6.40 -8.08
C ASN A 126 5.08 -7.88 -7.74
N GLU A 127 4.79 -8.32 -6.51
CA GLU A 127 4.95 -9.71 -6.06
C GLU A 127 6.40 -10.27 -6.17
N LYS A 128 7.40 -9.38 -6.34
CA LYS A 128 8.81 -9.78 -6.40
C LYS A 128 9.36 -10.19 -5.04
N ILE A 129 8.79 -9.64 -3.97
CA ILE A 129 9.04 -10.01 -2.57
C ILE A 129 7.71 -10.14 -1.83
N PRO A 130 7.63 -10.99 -0.80
CA PRO A 130 6.44 -11.08 0.04
C PRO A 130 6.04 -9.69 0.56
N LEU A 131 4.77 -9.35 0.41
CA LEU A 131 4.22 -8.03 0.71
C LEU A 131 4.50 -7.58 2.15
N PHE A 132 4.45 -8.52 3.09
CA PHE A 132 4.80 -8.27 4.48
C PHE A 132 6.26 -7.80 4.65
N LEU A 133 7.21 -8.47 3.99
CA LEU A 133 8.62 -8.09 4.02
C LEU A 133 8.86 -6.73 3.36
N SER A 134 8.16 -6.43 2.27
CA SER A 134 8.32 -5.15 1.58
C SER A 134 7.96 -3.94 2.44
N ILE A 135 7.07 -4.11 3.40
CA ILE A 135 6.63 -3.04 4.29
C ILE A 135 7.49 -2.98 5.57
N ILE A 136 7.94 -4.13 6.06
CA ILE A 136 8.71 -4.20 7.32
C ILE A 136 10.19 -3.88 7.09
N LEU A 137 10.79 -4.27 5.98
CA LEU A 137 12.23 -4.03 5.71
C LEU A 137 12.64 -2.56 5.84
N PRO A 138 11.96 -1.58 5.23
CA PRO A 138 12.33 -0.18 5.41
C PRO A 138 12.19 0.31 6.85
N LEU A 139 11.24 -0.23 7.63
CA LEU A 139 11.08 0.10 9.04
C LEU A 139 12.24 -0.45 9.87
N ILE A 140 12.69 -1.67 9.60
CA ILE A 140 13.86 -2.27 10.26
C ILE A 140 15.12 -1.46 9.94
N ILE A 141 15.34 -1.11 8.67
CA ILE A 141 16.50 -0.31 8.26
C ILE A 141 16.51 1.03 9.02
N LEU A 142 15.38 1.72 9.05
CA LEU A 142 15.25 3.00 9.75
C LEU A 142 15.45 2.86 11.26
N SER A 143 14.95 1.76 11.86
CA SER A 143 15.16 1.45 13.28
C SER A 143 16.62 1.22 13.61
N ILE A 144 17.36 0.48 12.77
CA ILE A 144 18.80 0.25 12.94
C ILE A 144 19.57 1.57 12.84
N ILE A 145 19.25 2.42 11.85
CA ILE A 145 19.86 3.74 11.69
C ILE A 145 19.63 4.60 12.95
N ASN A 146 18.40 4.63 13.46
CA ASN A 146 18.08 5.37 14.69
C ASN A 146 18.87 4.85 15.88
N PHE A 147 18.89 3.53 16.08
CA PHE A 147 19.58 2.90 17.20
C PHE A 147 21.09 3.19 17.18
N THR A 148 21.75 3.01 16.03
CA THR A 148 23.17 3.30 15.89
C THR A 148 23.49 4.78 16.07
N SER A 149 22.58 5.67 15.64
CA SER A 149 22.76 7.12 15.77
C SER A 149 22.59 7.59 17.22
N ILE A 150 21.68 6.97 18.00
CA ILE A 150 21.52 7.25 19.43
C ILE A 150 22.76 6.85 20.21
N ILE A 151 23.33 5.66 19.93
CA ILE A 151 24.55 5.21 20.59
C ILE A 151 25.68 6.23 20.36
N LYS A 152 25.90 6.63 19.11
CA LYS A 152 26.92 7.65 18.77
C LYS A 152 26.68 9.01 19.43
N LEU A 153 25.40 9.36 19.70
CA LEU A 153 25.09 10.60 20.37
C LEU A 153 25.43 10.53 21.87
N ASN A 154 25.27 9.36 22.49
CA ASN A 154 25.56 9.13 23.91
C ASN A 154 27.07 8.99 24.22
N GLU A 155 27.87 8.63 23.22
CA GLU A 155 29.35 8.53 23.36
C GLU A 155 30.08 9.88 23.19
N LYS A 156 29.36 10.96 22.85
CA LYS A 156 29.93 12.32 22.73
C LYS A 156 29.74 13.12 24.00
#